data_cd51ef2e9be38d06f99252ec61b224f9
#
_entry.id   cd51ef2e9be38d06f99252ec61b224f9
#
_cell.length_a   1.000
_cell.length_b   1.000
_cell.length_c   1.000
_cell.angle_alpha   90.00
_cell.angle_beta   90.00
_cell.angle_gamma   90.00
#
_symmetry.space_group_name_H-M   'P 1'
#
loop_
_entity.id
_entity.type
_entity.pdbx_description
1 polymer ?
#
loop_
_entity_poly.entity_id
_entity_poly.type
_entity_poly.pdbx_seq_one_letter_code
_entity_poly.pdbx_strand_id
1 'polypeptide(L)'
;MNDLLRELAPVSGAAWERIEAEAKRTLKAMLAARKLVDFRGPLGWQTSAVGLGRIERLGAAPGPGVEARLRKAMPLVELRVPFELSRAELEALDRGAQDADLDPVREAARTAALAEDRAVFHGYAAAGIRGVIEAAAAAKCTLSEDYTVYVGAVAEAIQRLRGAGIEGPYGIALGPRCYTGLTRTLVGGFPVMEHVRRLLDGPVVWAPAVDGAVVLSLRGGDFELTVGRDFSIGYSDHTASTVQLYLEESFTFRVFCAEAAVPLSYAAG
;
A
#
# COMPACT_ATOMS: atom_id res chain seq x y z
N MET A 1 -1.33 20.45 -22.26
CA MET A 1 -1.86 19.10 -22.50
C MET A 1 -1.62 18.32 -21.23
N ASN A 2 -2.64 17.71 -20.67
CA ASN A 2 -2.51 16.86 -19.48
C ASN A 2 -1.85 15.55 -19.92
N ASP A 3 -0.83 15.08 -19.23
CA ASP A 3 -0.12 13.83 -19.51
C ASP A 3 -1.01 12.58 -19.47
N LEU A 4 -2.13 12.63 -18.73
CA LEU A 4 -3.16 11.59 -18.68
C LEU A 4 -4.03 11.52 -19.95
N LEU A 5 -3.93 12.46 -20.86
CA LEU A 5 -4.62 12.53 -22.16
C LEU A 5 -6.15 12.38 -22.09
N ARG A 6 -6.77 12.66 -20.95
CA ARG A 6 -8.20 12.45 -20.67
C ARG A 6 -9.11 13.21 -21.62
N GLU A 7 -8.67 14.38 -22.09
CA GLU A 7 -9.41 15.24 -23.03
C GLU A 7 -9.59 14.59 -24.42
N LEU A 8 -8.75 13.58 -24.74
CA LEU A 8 -8.83 12.82 -25.99
C LEU A 8 -9.75 11.59 -25.89
N ALA A 9 -10.14 11.21 -24.68
CA ALA A 9 -11.01 10.07 -24.46
C ALA A 9 -12.45 10.39 -24.89
N PRO A 10 -13.14 9.49 -25.60
CA PRO A 10 -14.55 9.63 -25.88
C PRO A 10 -15.42 9.26 -24.65
N VAL A 11 -15.21 9.98 -23.56
CA VAL A 11 -15.84 9.78 -22.25
C VAL A 11 -16.37 11.11 -21.75
N SER A 12 -17.64 11.18 -21.41
CA SER A 12 -18.27 12.39 -20.91
C SER A 12 -17.80 12.76 -19.49
N GLY A 13 -18.05 14.00 -19.07
CA GLY A 13 -17.75 14.42 -17.69
C GLY A 13 -18.50 13.59 -16.66
N ALA A 14 -19.78 13.26 -16.91
CA ALA A 14 -20.58 12.44 -16.01
C ALA A 14 -20.05 11.01 -15.88
N ALA A 15 -19.63 10.41 -17.00
CA ALA A 15 -19.01 9.08 -17.00
C ALA A 15 -17.66 9.11 -16.27
N TRP A 16 -16.81 10.13 -16.45
CA TRP A 16 -15.57 10.29 -15.70
C TRP A 16 -15.80 10.36 -14.19
N GLU A 17 -16.77 11.15 -13.73
CA GLU A 17 -17.12 11.25 -12.31
C GLU A 17 -17.51 9.89 -11.71
N ARG A 18 -18.26 9.07 -12.45
CA ARG A 18 -18.67 7.72 -12.01
C ARG A 18 -17.47 6.76 -11.97
N ILE A 19 -16.61 6.77 -12.97
CA ILE A 19 -15.39 5.96 -13.05
C ILE A 19 -14.47 6.31 -11.85
N GLU A 20 -14.22 7.59 -11.61
CA GLU A 20 -13.37 8.05 -10.49
C GLU A 20 -13.96 7.71 -9.12
N ALA A 21 -15.27 7.89 -8.97
CA ALA A 21 -15.96 7.55 -7.71
C ALA A 21 -15.83 6.05 -7.40
N GLU A 22 -15.99 5.19 -8.41
CA GLU A 22 -15.86 3.75 -8.26
C GLU A 22 -14.42 3.32 -7.94
N ALA A 23 -13.43 3.86 -8.66
CA ALA A 23 -12.02 3.61 -8.40
C ALA A 23 -11.65 4.06 -6.97
N LYS A 24 -12.02 5.27 -6.58
CA LYS A 24 -11.75 5.83 -5.23
C LYS A 24 -12.38 5.00 -4.13
N ARG A 25 -13.62 4.54 -4.32
CA ARG A 25 -14.32 3.67 -3.35
C ARG A 25 -13.55 2.37 -3.13
N THR A 26 -13.13 1.73 -4.22
CA THR A 26 -12.38 0.47 -4.19
C THR A 26 -11.00 0.64 -3.58
N LEU A 27 -10.22 1.65 -4.01
CA LEU A 27 -8.91 1.96 -3.45
C LEU A 27 -8.98 2.21 -1.94
N LYS A 28 -9.95 3.03 -1.48
CA LYS A 28 -10.13 3.32 -0.05
C LYS A 28 -10.42 2.07 0.79
N ALA A 29 -11.15 1.10 0.23
CA ALA A 29 -11.44 -0.16 0.90
C ALA A 29 -10.22 -1.08 0.96
N MET A 30 -9.43 -1.13 -0.12
CA MET A 30 -8.36 -2.10 -0.31
C MET A 30 -7.01 -1.67 0.27
N LEU A 31 -6.65 -0.38 0.19
CA LEU A 31 -5.36 0.15 0.66
C LEU A 31 -5.25 0.02 2.19
N ALA A 32 -4.33 -0.81 2.64
CA ALA A 32 -4.07 -1.06 4.06
C ALA A 32 -2.85 -0.29 4.57
N ALA A 33 -1.75 -0.29 3.81
CA ALA A 33 -0.48 0.32 4.22
C ALA A 33 -0.63 1.80 4.55
N ARG A 34 -1.35 2.56 3.74
CA ARG A 34 -1.60 4.00 3.95
C ARG A 34 -2.31 4.37 5.26
N LYS A 35 -2.89 3.38 5.95
CA LYS A 35 -3.53 3.55 7.27
C LYS A 35 -2.57 3.32 8.43
N LEU A 36 -1.35 2.84 8.14
CA LEU A 36 -0.41 2.33 9.13
C LEU A 36 1.00 2.91 9.02
N VAL A 37 1.35 3.57 7.91
CA VAL A 37 2.65 4.18 7.67
C VAL A 37 2.51 5.67 7.41
N ASP A 38 3.60 6.42 7.58
CA ASP A 38 3.62 7.84 7.23
C ASP A 38 3.44 8.00 5.72
N PHE A 39 2.54 8.89 5.34
CA PHE A 39 2.25 9.22 3.95
C PHE A 39 2.80 10.60 3.60
N ARG A 40 3.66 10.64 2.59
CA ARG A 40 4.22 11.87 2.06
C ARG A 40 3.84 12.05 0.59
N GLY A 41 3.03 13.02 0.29
CA GLY A 41 2.62 13.32 -1.08
C GLY A 41 1.18 13.79 -1.20
N PRO A 42 0.65 13.88 -2.43
CA PRO A 42 1.38 13.68 -3.68
C PRO A 42 2.37 14.83 -3.96
N LEU A 43 3.60 14.49 -4.42
CA LEU A 43 4.66 15.46 -4.72
C LEU A 43 4.64 15.96 -6.18
N GLY A 44 3.78 15.36 -6.99
CA GLY A 44 3.61 15.68 -8.40
C GLY A 44 4.28 14.68 -9.34
N TRP A 45 3.76 14.62 -10.55
CA TRP A 45 4.15 13.69 -11.59
C TRP A 45 5.65 13.74 -11.97
N GLN A 46 6.26 14.93 -11.88
CA GLN A 46 7.68 15.11 -12.23
C GLN A 46 8.64 14.58 -11.18
N THR A 47 8.14 14.14 -10.02
CA THR A 47 9.00 13.62 -8.96
C THR A 47 9.50 12.24 -9.32
N SER A 48 10.79 12.11 -9.61
CA SER A 48 11.41 10.85 -10.04
C SER A 48 12.20 10.14 -8.94
N ALA A 49 12.61 10.84 -7.86
CA ALA A 49 13.40 10.25 -6.79
C ALA A 49 13.30 11.05 -5.49
N VAL A 50 13.57 10.36 -4.37
CA VAL A 50 13.72 10.96 -3.04
C VAL A 50 15.19 10.97 -2.65
N GLY A 51 15.72 12.13 -2.27
CA GLY A 51 17.07 12.25 -1.76
C GLY A 51 17.22 11.56 -0.40
N LEU A 52 18.25 10.71 -0.25
CA LEU A 52 18.49 9.98 1.00
C LEU A 52 19.34 10.76 2.01
N GLY A 53 19.84 11.96 1.66
CA GLY A 53 20.78 12.71 2.49
C GLY A 53 22.15 12.04 2.64
N ARG A 54 22.40 10.96 1.91
CA ARG A 54 23.65 10.18 1.94
C ARG A 54 24.52 10.50 0.74
N ILE A 55 25.81 10.29 0.90
CA ILE A 55 26.81 10.43 -0.16
C ILE A 55 27.65 9.17 -0.26
N GLU A 56 28.16 8.95 -1.44
CA GLU A 56 29.19 7.94 -1.76
C GLU A 56 30.40 8.64 -2.34
N ARG A 57 31.61 8.34 -1.83
CA ARG A 57 32.84 8.85 -2.41
C ARG A 57 33.15 8.08 -3.70
N LEU A 58 33.42 8.82 -4.76
CA LEU A 58 33.85 8.21 -6.02
C LEU A 58 35.35 8.00 -6.00
N GLY A 59 35.79 6.83 -6.50
CA GLY A 59 37.21 6.49 -6.57
C GLY A 59 38.00 7.30 -7.60
N ALA A 60 37.34 7.97 -8.53
CA ALA A 60 37.93 8.82 -9.55
C ALA A 60 37.23 10.20 -9.56
N ALA A 61 38.02 11.24 -9.74
CA ALA A 61 37.54 12.61 -9.89
C ALA A 61 37.96 13.16 -11.27
N PRO A 62 37.25 14.18 -11.81
CA PRO A 62 37.50 14.70 -13.14
C PRO A 62 38.82 15.50 -13.26
N GLY A 63 39.55 15.70 -12.16
CA GLY A 63 40.84 16.40 -12.19
C GLY A 63 41.65 16.23 -10.91
N PRO A 64 42.95 16.56 -10.93
CA PRO A 64 43.81 16.44 -9.77
C PRO A 64 43.37 17.42 -8.67
N GLY A 65 43.46 16.95 -7.43
CA GLY A 65 43.02 17.75 -6.25
C GLY A 65 41.54 17.91 -6.06
N VAL A 66 40.70 17.25 -6.88
CA VAL A 66 39.23 17.26 -6.77
C VAL A 66 38.72 16.00 -6.04
N GLU A 67 37.89 16.15 -5.04
CA GLU A 67 37.16 15.07 -4.41
C GLU A 67 35.75 15.00 -5.02
N ALA A 68 35.37 13.84 -5.59
CA ALA A 68 34.05 13.64 -6.17
C ALA A 68 33.17 12.78 -5.24
N ARG A 69 31.92 13.22 -5.04
CA ARG A 69 30.94 12.56 -4.19
C ARG A 69 29.59 12.46 -4.91
N LEU A 70 29.04 11.24 -4.97
CA LEU A 70 27.72 11.01 -5.53
C LEU A 70 26.66 11.12 -4.44
N ARG A 71 25.61 11.90 -4.65
CA ARG A 71 24.44 11.93 -3.78
C ARG A 71 23.57 10.71 -4.03
N LYS A 72 23.18 10.03 -2.95
CA LYS A 72 22.26 8.88 -3.03
C LYS A 72 20.82 9.36 -3.06
N ALA A 73 20.07 8.77 -3.96
CA ALA A 73 18.62 8.96 -4.08
C ALA A 73 17.94 7.59 -4.26
N MET A 74 16.68 7.51 -3.90
CA MET A 74 15.82 6.36 -4.12
C MET A 74 14.79 6.73 -5.18
N PRO A 75 14.77 6.04 -6.33
CA PRO A 75 13.81 6.32 -7.40
C PRO A 75 12.40 5.97 -6.97
N LEU A 76 11.41 6.65 -7.57
CA LEU A 76 10.03 6.24 -7.52
C LEU A 76 9.80 5.19 -8.62
N VAL A 77 9.01 4.17 -8.30
CA VAL A 77 8.46 3.23 -9.29
C VAL A 77 7.11 3.76 -9.77
N GLU A 78 6.86 3.67 -11.06
CA GLU A 78 5.55 3.91 -11.64
C GLU A 78 4.84 2.58 -11.89
N LEU A 79 3.65 2.43 -11.33
CA LEU A 79 2.77 1.29 -11.58
C LEU A 79 1.61 1.73 -12.47
N ARG A 80 1.31 0.93 -13.48
CA ARG A 80 0.21 1.18 -14.38
C ARG A 80 -0.61 -0.10 -14.56
N VAL A 81 -1.92 0.00 -14.33
CA VAL A 81 -2.88 -1.09 -14.50
C VAL A 81 -3.84 -0.72 -15.61
N PRO A 82 -3.72 -1.31 -16.80
CA PRO A 82 -4.66 -1.06 -17.91
C PRO A 82 -6.00 -1.73 -17.64
N PHE A 83 -7.07 -1.12 -18.13
CA PHE A 83 -8.42 -1.68 -18.17
C PHE A 83 -9.23 -1.13 -19.33
N GLU A 84 -10.28 -1.84 -19.70
CA GLU A 84 -11.13 -1.51 -20.84
C GLU A 84 -12.57 -1.31 -20.38
N LEU A 85 -13.24 -0.29 -20.90
CA LEU A 85 -14.66 -0.05 -20.68
C LEU A 85 -15.43 -0.10 -22.00
N SER A 86 -16.63 -0.68 -21.97
CA SER A 86 -17.55 -0.67 -23.09
C SER A 86 -18.09 0.75 -23.34
N ARG A 87 -18.07 1.20 -24.58
CA ARG A 87 -18.70 2.48 -24.96
C ARG A 87 -20.21 2.46 -24.73
N ALA A 88 -20.86 1.32 -24.93
CA ALA A 88 -22.29 1.18 -24.67
C ALA A 88 -22.62 1.43 -23.18
N GLU A 89 -21.76 0.97 -22.24
CA GLU A 89 -21.91 1.23 -20.81
C GLU A 89 -21.65 2.71 -20.47
N LEU A 90 -20.65 3.33 -21.09
CA LEU A 90 -20.38 4.76 -20.94
C LEU A 90 -21.55 5.62 -21.43
N GLU A 91 -22.12 5.27 -22.59
CA GLU A 91 -23.34 5.92 -23.12
C GLU A 91 -24.57 5.66 -22.23
N ALA A 92 -24.66 4.47 -21.59
CA ALA A 92 -25.72 4.18 -20.64
C ALA A 92 -25.62 5.08 -19.39
N LEU A 93 -24.40 5.33 -18.89
CA LEU A 93 -24.15 6.29 -17.80
C LEU A 93 -24.63 7.69 -18.17
N ASP A 94 -24.35 8.14 -19.39
CA ASP A 94 -24.77 9.47 -19.89
C ASP A 94 -26.30 9.59 -19.99
N ARG A 95 -26.98 8.49 -20.27
CA ARG A 95 -28.45 8.41 -20.25
C ARG A 95 -29.04 8.25 -18.84
N GLY A 96 -28.18 8.14 -17.80
CA GLY A 96 -28.59 8.07 -16.38
C GLY A 96 -28.69 6.66 -15.82
N ALA A 97 -28.13 5.63 -16.46
CA ALA A 97 -28.07 4.28 -15.89
C ALA A 97 -27.32 4.27 -14.57
N GLN A 98 -27.88 3.58 -13.56
CA GLN A 98 -27.27 3.44 -12.23
C GLN A 98 -26.49 2.12 -12.08
N ASP A 99 -26.69 1.19 -12.99
CA ASP A 99 -26.21 -0.18 -12.98
C ASP A 99 -25.20 -0.49 -14.11
N ALA A 100 -24.62 0.56 -14.71
CA ALA A 100 -23.59 0.38 -15.74
C ALA A 100 -22.41 -0.47 -15.22
N ASP A 101 -21.89 -1.33 -16.09
CA ASP A 101 -20.79 -2.22 -15.75
C ASP A 101 -19.46 -1.44 -15.58
N LEU A 102 -19.07 -1.23 -14.34
CA LEU A 102 -17.78 -0.68 -13.92
C LEU A 102 -16.89 -1.73 -13.23
N ASP A 103 -17.15 -3.03 -13.41
CA ASP A 103 -16.30 -4.09 -12.88
C ASP A 103 -14.84 -3.97 -13.32
N PRO A 104 -14.52 -3.61 -14.56
CA PRO A 104 -13.12 -3.39 -14.97
C PRO A 104 -12.41 -2.30 -14.16
N VAL A 105 -13.12 -1.24 -13.76
CA VAL A 105 -12.57 -0.18 -12.89
C VAL A 105 -12.27 -0.72 -11.50
N ARG A 106 -13.19 -1.51 -10.93
CA ARG A 106 -13.03 -2.15 -9.60
C ARG A 106 -11.83 -3.08 -9.58
N GLU A 107 -11.69 -3.93 -10.60
CA GLU A 107 -10.57 -4.88 -10.68
C GLU A 107 -9.24 -4.17 -10.90
N ALA A 108 -9.18 -3.12 -11.71
CA ALA A 108 -7.97 -2.33 -11.89
C ALA A 108 -7.57 -1.64 -10.57
N ALA A 109 -8.51 -1.01 -9.87
CA ALA A 109 -8.28 -0.37 -8.58
C ALA A 109 -7.85 -1.37 -7.50
N ARG A 110 -8.45 -2.57 -7.47
CA ARG A 110 -8.05 -3.65 -6.57
C ARG A 110 -6.63 -4.13 -6.86
N THR A 111 -6.31 -4.35 -8.13
CA THR A 111 -4.97 -4.79 -8.56
C THR A 111 -3.90 -3.77 -8.19
N ALA A 112 -4.16 -2.48 -8.44
CA ALA A 112 -3.25 -1.40 -8.11
C ALA A 112 -3.02 -1.27 -6.60
N ALA A 113 -4.09 -1.30 -5.79
CA ALA A 113 -4.00 -1.26 -4.33
C ALA A 113 -3.21 -2.44 -3.76
N LEU A 114 -3.43 -3.66 -4.27
CA LEU A 114 -2.68 -4.84 -3.85
C LEU A 114 -1.20 -4.75 -4.26
N ALA A 115 -0.88 -4.11 -5.38
CA ALA A 115 0.51 -3.93 -5.82
C ALA A 115 1.25 -2.95 -4.90
N GLU A 116 0.65 -1.80 -4.55
CA GLU A 116 1.21 -0.86 -3.58
C GLU A 116 1.42 -1.54 -2.21
N ASP A 117 0.37 -2.15 -1.66
CA ASP A 117 0.44 -2.81 -0.36
C ASP A 117 1.49 -3.94 -0.32
N ARG A 118 1.61 -4.74 -1.40
CA ARG A 118 2.66 -5.76 -1.49
C ARG A 118 4.05 -5.14 -1.47
N ALA A 119 4.28 -4.07 -2.21
CA ALA A 119 5.56 -3.37 -2.22
C ALA A 119 5.89 -2.80 -0.83
N VAL A 120 4.91 -2.24 -0.11
CA VAL A 120 5.10 -1.69 1.23
C VAL A 120 5.33 -2.79 2.28
N PHE A 121 4.50 -3.84 2.29
CA PHE A 121 4.62 -4.88 3.32
C PHE A 121 5.73 -5.89 3.02
N HIS A 122 5.86 -6.38 1.79
CA HIS A 122 6.79 -7.45 1.42
C HIS A 122 8.04 -6.96 0.71
N GLY A 123 8.02 -5.74 0.17
CA GLY A 123 9.10 -5.19 -0.64
C GLY A 123 8.91 -5.41 -2.13
N TYR A 124 9.69 -4.67 -2.90
CA TYR A 124 9.77 -4.78 -4.35
C TYR A 124 11.24 -4.63 -4.78
N ALA A 125 11.97 -5.74 -4.79
CA ALA A 125 13.42 -5.76 -5.00
C ALA A 125 13.85 -5.11 -6.33
N ALA A 126 13.08 -5.29 -7.41
CA ALA A 126 13.37 -4.68 -8.71
C ALA A 126 13.37 -3.15 -8.69
N ALA A 127 12.60 -2.54 -7.77
CA ALA A 127 12.56 -1.10 -7.54
C ALA A 127 13.44 -0.65 -6.34
N GLY A 128 14.19 -1.57 -5.73
CA GLY A 128 15.00 -1.29 -4.55
C GLY A 128 14.19 -1.01 -3.28
N ILE A 129 12.91 -1.35 -3.26
CA ILE A 129 12.01 -1.16 -2.12
C ILE A 129 12.15 -2.36 -1.17
N ARG A 130 12.52 -2.10 0.08
CA ARG A 130 12.50 -3.07 1.17
C ARG A 130 11.21 -2.90 1.97
N GLY A 131 10.43 -3.97 2.10
CA GLY A 131 9.13 -3.94 2.79
C GLY A 131 9.26 -4.05 4.31
N VAL A 132 8.17 -3.71 5.01
CA VAL A 132 8.09 -3.77 6.49
C VAL A 132 8.39 -5.17 7.02
N ILE A 133 7.75 -6.21 6.45
CA ILE A 133 7.91 -7.61 6.88
C ILE A 133 9.33 -8.12 6.64
N GLU A 134 9.89 -7.79 5.47
CA GLU A 134 11.27 -8.14 5.13
C GLU A 134 12.27 -7.45 6.08
N ALA A 135 12.07 -6.16 6.34
CA ALA A 135 12.95 -5.39 7.20
C ALA A 135 12.92 -5.90 8.65
N ALA A 136 11.76 -6.26 9.16
CA ALA A 136 11.52 -6.71 10.54
C ALA A 136 11.62 -8.24 10.72
N ALA A 137 12.12 -9.00 9.76
CA ALA A 137 12.12 -10.47 9.77
C ALA A 137 12.79 -11.09 11.02
N ALA A 138 13.80 -10.42 11.61
CA ALA A 138 14.47 -10.87 12.81
C ALA A 138 13.58 -10.85 14.07
N ALA A 139 12.54 -10.00 14.08
CA ALA A 139 11.60 -9.85 15.20
C ALA A 139 10.35 -10.72 15.06
N LYS A 140 10.30 -11.61 14.06
CA LYS A 140 9.13 -12.42 13.72
C LYS A 140 8.63 -13.27 14.88
N CYS A 141 7.29 -13.26 15.12
CA CYS A 141 6.58 -14.18 15.99
C CYS A 141 5.84 -15.25 15.17
N THR A 142 5.69 -16.46 15.73
CA THR A 142 4.94 -17.53 15.08
C THR A 142 3.49 -17.50 15.51
N LEU A 143 2.58 -17.59 14.54
CA LEU A 143 1.14 -17.74 14.75
C LEU A 143 0.75 -19.21 14.87
N SER A 144 -0.15 -19.49 15.80
CA SER A 144 -0.89 -20.75 15.86
C SER A 144 -2.10 -20.70 14.92
N GLU A 145 -2.56 -21.84 14.48
CA GLU A 145 -3.88 -22.00 13.82
C GLU A 145 -5.05 -21.90 14.80
N ASP A 146 -4.76 -22.04 16.09
CA ASP A 146 -5.72 -21.81 17.17
C ASP A 146 -5.82 -20.29 17.47
N TYR A 147 -6.89 -19.68 17.01
CA TYR A 147 -7.11 -18.26 17.22
C TYR A 147 -7.41 -17.88 18.67
N THR A 148 -7.70 -18.82 19.55
CA THR A 148 -7.94 -18.54 20.99
C THR A 148 -6.67 -17.98 21.67
N VAL A 149 -5.48 -18.39 21.20
CA VAL A 149 -4.18 -17.94 21.72
C VAL A 149 -3.62 -16.68 21.02
N TYR A 150 -4.33 -16.17 20.03
CA TYR A 150 -3.85 -15.05 19.19
C TYR A 150 -3.57 -13.77 19.99
N VAL A 151 -4.37 -13.51 21.02
CA VAL A 151 -4.19 -12.37 21.94
C VAL A 151 -2.80 -12.40 22.57
N GLY A 152 -2.32 -13.60 22.95
CA GLY A 152 -0.96 -13.80 23.48
C GLY A 152 0.13 -13.45 22.47
N ALA A 153 -0.04 -13.84 21.20
CA ALA A 153 0.92 -13.52 20.13
C ALA A 153 1.00 -12.00 19.86
N VAL A 154 -0.14 -11.30 19.89
CA VAL A 154 -0.16 -9.83 19.77
C VAL A 154 0.47 -9.15 20.98
N ALA A 155 0.19 -9.63 22.20
CA ALA A 155 0.80 -9.12 23.43
C ALA A 155 2.32 -9.32 23.40
N GLU A 156 2.82 -10.47 22.94
CA GLU A 156 4.25 -10.74 22.76
C GLU A 156 4.88 -9.78 21.75
N ALA A 157 4.21 -9.52 20.61
CA ALA A 157 4.69 -8.56 19.61
C ALA A 157 4.83 -7.15 20.21
N ILE A 158 3.83 -6.69 20.96
CA ILE A 158 3.87 -5.38 21.65
C ILE A 158 5.00 -5.36 22.70
N GLN A 159 5.20 -6.46 23.45
CA GLN A 159 6.28 -6.57 24.41
C GLN A 159 7.67 -6.46 23.74
N ARG A 160 7.83 -7.06 22.55
CA ARG A 160 9.08 -6.94 21.76
C ARG A 160 9.32 -5.50 21.31
N LEU A 161 8.29 -4.82 20.82
CA LEU A 161 8.38 -3.40 20.44
C LEU A 161 8.81 -2.55 21.64
N ARG A 162 8.15 -2.71 22.79
CA ARG A 162 8.51 -1.99 24.03
C ARG A 162 9.91 -2.32 24.50
N GLY A 163 10.31 -3.59 24.43
CA GLY A 163 11.67 -4.04 24.79
C GLY A 163 12.77 -3.44 23.90
N ALA A 164 12.44 -3.10 22.64
CA ALA A 164 13.30 -2.36 21.72
C ALA A 164 13.24 -0.83 21.90
N GLY A 165 12.51 -0.32 22.91
CA GLY A 165 12.33 1.12 23.12
C GLY A 165 11.39 1.79 22.11
N ILE A 166 10.53 1.01 21.46
CA ILE A 166 9.56 1.52 20.49
C ILE A 166 8.23 1.75 21.20
N GLU A 167 7.82 3.01 21.26
CA GLU A 167 6.55 3.42 21.85
C GLU A 167 5.39 3.28 20.89
N GLY A 168 4.15 3.22 21.46
CA GLY A 168 2.91 3.27 20.69
C GLY A 168 2.53 4.70 20.25
N PRO A 169 1.32 4.87 19.72
CA PRO A 169 0.29 3.84 19.59
C PRO A 169 0.67 2.71 18.63
N TYR A 170 0.11 1.51 18.86
CA TYR A 170 0.38 0.35 18.02
C TYR A 170 -0.84 0.03 17.17
N GLY A 171 -0.61 -0.25 15.88
CA GLY A 171 -1.62 -0.76 14.96
C GLY A 171 -1.29 -2.18 14.49
N ILE A 172 -2.26 -2.82 13.83
CA ILE A 172 -2.06 -4.14 13.26
C ILE A 172 -2.65 -4.23 11.85
N ALA A 173 -1.86 -4.76 10.91
CA ALA A 173 -2.34 -5.23 9.62
C ALA A 173 -2.68 -6.73 9.75
N LEU A 174 -3.89 -7.12 9.37
CA LEU A 174 -4.36 -8.51 9.39
C LEU A 174 -4.65 -9.00 7.98
N GLY A 175 -3.97 -10.06 7.57
CA GLY A 175 -4.33 -10.79 6.36
C GLY A 175 -5.72 -11.42 6.45
N PRO A 176 -6.32 -11.80 5.31
CA PRO A 176 -7.71 -12.30 5.25
C PRO A 176 -7.97 -13.48 6.18
N ARG A 177 -7.03 -14.43 6.27
CA ARG A 177 -7.12 -15.60 7.14
C ARG A 177 -7.19 -15.18 8.61
N CYS A 178 -6.28 -14.31 9.05
CA CYS A 178 -6.23 -13.81 10.43
C CYS A 178 -7.48 -13.00 10.75
N TYR A 179 -7.86 -12.06 9.88
CA TYR A 179 -9.03 -11.22 10.10
C TYR A 179 -10.30 -12.04 10.28
N THR A 180 -10.54 -13.02 9.40
CA THR A 180 -11.71 -13.92 9.48
C THR A 180 -11.65 -14.78 10.74
N GLY A 181 -10.50 -15.38 11.05
CA GLY A 181 -10.31 -16.24 12.22
C GLY A 181 -10.59 -15.48 13.53
N LEU A 182 -10.05 -14.28 13.69
CA LEU A 182 -10.25 -13.44 14.88
C LEU A 182 -11.69 -12.97 15.05
N THR A 183 -12.39 -12.75 13.93
CA THR A 183 -13.80 -12.32 13.96
C THR A 183 -14.73 -13.47 14.33
N ARG A 184 -14.44 -14.70 13.88
CA ARG A 184 -15.29 -15.87 14.07
C ARG A 184 -15.07 -16.58 15.40
N THR A 185 -13.85 -16.55 15.94
CA THR A 185 -13.48 -17.25 17.18
C THR A 185 -13.91 -16.45 18.39
N LEU A 186 -14.57 -17.11 19.35
CA LEU A 186 -15.05 -16.51 20.58
C LEU A 186 -14.21 -16.95 21.78
N VAL A 187 -13.85 -16.04 22.67
CA VAL A 187 -13.23 -16.29 23.98
C VAL A 187 -13.98 -15.50 25.01
N GLY A 188 -14.46 -16.15 26.06
CA GLY A 188 -15.25 -15.48 27.10
C GLY A 188 -16.54 -14.84 26.58
N GLY A 189 -17.12 -15.37 25.48
CA GLY A 189 -18.35 -14.86 24.87
C GLY A 189 -18.14 -13.67 23.89
N PHE A 190 -16.93 -13.22 23.69
CA PHE A 190 -16.60 -12.13 22.77
C PHE A 190 -15.66 -12.59 21.65
N PRO A 191 -15.75 -12.00 20.45
CA PRO A 191 -14.77 -12.26 19.37
C PRO A 191 -13.35 -11.95 19.85
N VAL A 192 -12.40 -12.81 19.46
CA VAL A 192 -10.96 -12.58 19.75
C VAL A 192 -10.49 -11.24 19.21
N MET A 193 -11.07 -10.77 18.11
CA MET A 193 -10.86 -9.44 17.53
C MET A 193 -11.02 -8.31 18.57
N GLU A 194 -12.02 -8.40 19.44
CA GLU A 194 -12.26 -7.36 20.47
C GLU A 194 -11.19 -7.36 21.55
N HIS A 195 -10.67 -8.53 21.89
CA HIS A 195 -9.54 -8.64 22.82
C HIS A 195 -8.26 -8.07 22.21
N VAL A 196 -8.00 -8.34 20.92
CA VAL A 196 -6.86 -7.76 20.19
C VAL A 196 -6.97 -6.23 20.15
N ARG A 197 -8.15 -5.69 19.81
CA ARG A 197 -8.38 -4.22 19.79
C ARG A 197 -8.06 -3.53 21.12
N ARG A 198 -8.33 -4.20 22.25
CA ARG A 198 -8.05 -3.64 23.58
C ARG A 198 -6.56 -3.59 23.92
N LEU A 199 -5.71 -4.37 23.25
CA LEU A 199 -4.26 -4.33 23.43
C LEU A 199 -3.60 -3.20 22.61
N LEU A 200 -4.29 -2.74 21.58
CA LEU A 200 -3.80 -1.76 20.62
C LEU A 200 -4.44 -0.40 20.91
N ASP A 201 -3.63 0.65 20.89
CA ASP A 201 -4.12 2.04 20.93
C ASP A 201 -4.37 2.61 19.51
N GLY A 202 -4.12 1.80 18.49
CA GLY A 202 -4.28 2.13 17.08
C GLY A 202 -5.22 1.18 16.32
N PRO A 203 -5.34 1.34 15.01
CA PRO A 203 -6.31 0.64 14.19
C PRO A 203 -5.96 -0.84 13.98
N VAL A 204 -7.03 -1.64 13.83
CA VAL A 204 -6.96 -2.99 13.25
C VAL A 204 -7.37 -2.89 11.79
N VAL A 205 -6.45 -3.15 10.88
CA VAL A 205 -6.62 -2.95 9.44
C VAL A 205 -6.68 -4.30 8.73
N TRP A 206 -7.74 -4.50 7.94
CA TRP A 206 -7.79 -5.61 6.98
C TRP A 206 -6.80 -5.34 5.85
N ALA A 207 -5.84 -6.24 5.65
CA ALA A 207 -4.71 -6.09 4.73
C ALA A 207 -4.60 -7.30 3.80
N PRO A 208 -5.33 -7.32 2.67
CA PRO A 208 -5.42 -8.49 1.81
C PRO A 208 -4.11 -8.86 1.12
N ALA A 209 -3.14 -7.96 1.09
CA ALA A 209 -1.80 -8.22 0.57
C ALA A 209 -0.89 -8.94 1.58
N VAL A 210 -1.28 -9.04 2.86
CA VAL A 210 -0.48 -9.65 3.94
C VAL A 210 -0.90 -11.11 4.14
N ASP A 211 0.08 -12.01 4.27
CA ASP A 211 -0.13 -13.35 4.79
C ASP A 211 0.30 -13.38 6.27
N GLY A 212 -0.64 -13.70 7.17
CA GLY A 212 -0.46 -13.54 8.61
C GLY A 212 -0.87 -12.16 9.10
N ALA A 213 0.01 -11.50 9.88
CA ALA A 213 -0.23 -10.16 10.40
C ALA A 213 1.08 -9.40 10.61
N VAL A 214 0.97 -8.08 10.85
CA VAL A 214 2.10 -7.23 11.27
C VAL A 214 1.60 -6.27 12.33
N VAL A 215 2.21 -6.31 13.53
CA VAL A 215 2.05 -5.28 14.56
C VAL A 215 3.14 -4.24 14.35
N LEU A 216 2.78 -2.95 14.34
CA LEU A 216 3.74 -1.88 14.12
C LEU A 216 3.41 -0.64 14.96
N SER A 217 4.45 0.13 15.26
CA SER A 217 4.31 1.44 15.89
C SER A 217 3.78 2.48 14.91
N LEU A 218 2.92 3.35 15.40
CA LEU A 218 2.35 4.49 14.69
C LEU A 218 2.86 5.83 15.26
N ARG A 219 3.98 5.81 15.98
CA ARG A 219 4.60 7.03 16.55
C ARG A 219 5.11 8.00 15.49
N GLY A 220 5.20 7.53 14.22
CA GLY A 220 5.74 8.29 13.09
C GLY A 220 7.26 8.22 12.96
N GLY A 221 7.76 8.46 11.75
CA GLY A 221 9.18 8.49 11.43
C GLY A 221 9.85 7.13 11.24
N ASP A 222 9.13 6.01 11.36
CA ASP A 222 9.68 4.67 11.21
C ASP A 222 9.52 4.11 9.79
N PHE A 223 8.40 4.44 9.14
CA PHE A 223 8.02 3.94 7.83
C PHE A 223 7.42 5.06 7.00
N GLU A 224 7.93 5.32 5.80
CA GLU A 224 7.41 6.39 4.94
C GLU A 224 7.10 5.90 3.54
N LEU A 225 5.85 6.02 3.13
CA LEU A 225 5.41 5.91 1.75
C LEU A 225 5.45 7.29 1.11
N THR A 226 6.34 7.49 0.14
CA THR A 226 6.43 8.74 -0.62
C THR A 226 5.79 8.54 -1.98
N VAL A 227 4.76 9.33 -2.28
CA VAL A 227 4.00 9.28 -3.52
C VAL A 227 4.33 10.50 -4.39
N GLY A 228 4.71 10.26 -5.63
CA GLY A 228 4.88 11.29 -6.65
C GLY A 228 3.53 11.69 -7.23
N ARG A 229 3.00 10.87 -8.12
CA ARG A 229 1.61 10.93 -8.57
C ARG A 229 0.78 9.96 -7.73
N ASP A 230 -0.30 10.45 -7.12
CA ASP A 230 -1.28 9.58 -6.51
C ASP A 230 -2.21 8.96 -7.57
N PHE A 231 -2.90 7.88 -7.23
CA PHE A 231 -3.76 7.14 -8.14
C PHE A 231 -4.57 8.05 -9.07
N SER A 232 -4.31 7.94 -10.35
CA SER A 232 -4.91 8.75 -11.40
C SER A 232 -5.30 7.87 -12.58
N ILE A 233 -6.40 8.20 -13.24
CA ILE A 233 -6.86 7.46 -14.41
C ILE A 233 -6.50 8.24 -15.66
N GLY A 234 -5.77 7.59 -16.57
CA GLY A 234 -5.39 8.11 -17.86
C GLY A 234 -6.07 7.35 -19.01
N TYR A 235 -6.02 7.96 -20.18
CA TYR A 235 -6.51 7.40 -21.43
C TYR A 235 -5.35 6.95 -22.31
N SER A 236 -5.50 5.80 -22.97
CA SER A 236 -4.49 5.29 -23.90
C SER A 236 -5.01 5.20 -25.36
N ASP A 237 -6.18 4.61 -25.57
CA ASP A 237 -6.73 4.38 -26.91
C ASP A 237 -8.23 4.07 -26.86
N HIS A 238 -8.90 4.00 -28.01
CA HIS A 238 -10.27 3.52 -28.14
C HIS A 238 -10.55 2.88 -29.50
N THR A 239 -11.56 2.04 -29.51
CA THR A 239 -12.15 1.46 -30.71
C THR A 239 -13.57 2.01 -30.94
N ALA A 240 -14.28 1.47 -31.91
CA ALA A 240 -15.69 1.79 -32.10
C ALA A 240 -16.57 1.32 -30.92
N SER A 241 -16.13 0.31 -30.16
CA SER A 241 -16.92 -0.34 -29.13
C SER A 241 -16.34 -0.22 -27.72
N THR A 242 -15.06 0.13 -27.57
CA THR A 242 -14.36 0.14 -26.27
C THR A 242 -13.47 1.35 -26.09
N VAL A 243 -13.18 1.70 -24.84
CA VAL A 243 -12.22 2.72 -24.43
C VAL A 243 -11.18 2.07 -23.53
N GLN A 244 -9.90 2.22 -23.91
CA GLN A 244 -8.74 1.75 -23.15
C GLN A 244 -8.27 2.84 -22.19
N LEU A 245 -8.33 2.54 -20.92
CA LEU A 245 -7.91 3.40 -19.82
C LEU A 245 -6.81 2.70 -18.99
N TYR A 246 -6.17 3.44 -18.15
CA TYR A 246 -5.25 2.87 -17.14
C TYR A 246 -5.36 3.62 -15.83
N LEU A 247 -5.16 2.91 -14.74
CA LEU A 247 -4.92 3.47 -13.41
C LEU A 247 -3.41 3.51 -13.18
N GLU A 248 -2.89 4.65 -12.77
CA GLU A 248 -1.46 4.89 -12.59
C GLU A 248 -1.16 5.52 -11.24
N GLU A 249 0.00 5.16 -10.68
CA GLU A 249 0.58 5.74 -9.49
C GLU A 249 2.10 5.72 -9.60
N SER A 250 2.79 6.66 -8.95
CA SER A 250 4.24 6.58 -8.75
C SER A 250 4.60 6.76 -7.28
N PHE A 251 5.43 5.85 -6.74
CA PHE A 251 5.79 5.87 -5.33
C PHE A 251 7.15 5.23 -5.05
N THR A 252 7.64 5.46 -3.84
CA THR A 252 8.70 4.68 -3.21
C THR A 252 8.41 4.52 -1.72
N PHE A 253 9.03 3.54 -1.08
CA PHE A 253 8.80 3.26 0.33
C PHE A 253 10.12 3.09 1.07
N ARG A 254 10.21 3.64 2.30
CA ARG A 254 11.41 3.59 3.12
C ARG A 254 11.11 3.08 4.52
N VAL A 255 11.97 2.20 5.01
CA VAL A 255 12.03 1.76 6.40
C VAL A 255 13.20 2.47 7.07
N PHE A 256 12.92 3.28 8.08
CA PHE A 256 13.94 3.98 8.88
C PHE A 256 14.30 3.22 10.14
N CYS A 257 13.30 2.51 10.73
CA CYS A 257 13.47 1.70 11.93
C CYS A 257 12.78 0.35 11.75
N ALA A 258 13.56 -0.70 11.51
CA ALA A 258 13.03 -2.05 11.31
C ALA A 258 12.42 -2.63 12.59
N GLU A 259 12.95 -2.23 13.75
CA GLU A 259 12.50 -2.65 15.08
C GLU A 259 11.09 -2.13 15.42
N ALA A 260 10.57 -1.17 14.65
CA ALA A 260 9.24 -0.60 14.86
C ALA A 260 8.09 -1.49 14.34
N ALA A 261 8.39 -2.67 13.82
CA ALA A 261 7.40 -3.65 13.40
C ALA A 261 7.76 -5.07 13.88
N VAL A 262 6.72 -5.87 14.12
CA VAL A 262 6.85 -7.30 14.44
C VAL A 262 5.90 -8.09 13.54
N PRO A 263 6.44 -8.82 12.55
CA PRO A 263 5.65 -9.72 11.73
C PRO A 263 5.14 -10.93 12.54
N LEU A 264 3.91 -11.31 12.30
CA LEU A 264 3.28 -12.50 12.85
C LEU A 264 2.94 -13.43 11.67
N SER A 265 3.55 -14.60 11.60
CA SER A 265 3.31 -15.52 10.48
C SER A 265 3.15 -16.95 10.96
N TYR A 266 2.36 -17.71 10.22
CA TYR A 266 2.21 -19.14 10.44
C TYR A 266 3.55 -19.84 10.22
N ALA A 267 3.78 -20.96 10.91
CA ALA A 267 4.90 -21.84 10.62
C ALA A 267 4.82 -22.27 9.16
N ALA A 268 5.96 -22.33 8.47
CA ALA A 268 6.02 -22.99 7.17
C ALA A 268 5.68 -24.47 7.41
N GLY A 269 4.62 -24.94 6.75
CA GLY A 269 4.24 -26.35 6.78
C GLY A 269 5.25 -27.20 6.02
#